data_7055c82f7d9153da6a07dea3725b572f
#
_entry.id   7055c82f7d9153da6a07dea3725b572f
#
_cell.length_a   1.000
_cell.length_b   1.000
_cell.length_c   1.000
_cell.angle_alpha   90.00
_cell.angle_beta   90.00
_cell.angle_gamma   90.00
#
_symmetry.space_group_name_H-M   'P 1'
#
loop_
_entity.id
_entity.type
_entity.pdbx_description
1 polymer ?
#
loop_
_entity_poly.entity_id
_entity_poly.type
_entity_poly.pdbx_seq_one_letter_code
_entity_poly.pdbx_strand_id
1 'polypeptide(L)' 'MPHLIVEYSANLASDLDRAGLMKRLAEAAVATGAFPLAGVRVRCHCLEEYRIADGHPDNAFLHLHVR' A
#
# COMPACT_ATOMS: atom_id res chain seq x y z
N MET A 1 6.06 15.31 7.19
CA MET A 1 6.58 14.24 6.31
C MET A 1 5.41 13.33 5.91
N PRO A 2 5.17 13.12 4.62
CA PRO A 2 4.05 12.26 4.23
C PRO A 2 4.40 10.79 4.44
N HIS A 3 3.45 10.07 5.03
CA HIS A 3 3.52 8.64 5.20
C HIS A 3 2.40 8.02 4.37
N LEU A 4 2.78 7.15 3.43
CA LEU A 4 1.85 6.38 2.63
C LEU A 4 1.96 4.92 3.07
N ILE A 5 0.90 4.42 3.65
CA ILE A 5 0.88 3.08 4.25
C ILE A 5 -0.10 2.22 3.47
N VAL A 6 0.40 1.16 2.85
CA VAL A 6 -0.41 0.20 2.12
C VAL A 6 -0.61 -1.03 3.00
N GLU A 7 -1.87 -1.40 3.22
CA GLU A 7 -2.22 -2.65 3.89
C GLU A 7 -2.93 -3.53 2.87
N TYR A 8 -2.53 -4.78 2.77
CA TYR A 8 -3.14 -5.69 1.81
C TYR A 8 -3.29 -7.09 2.40
N SER A 9 -4.32 -7.81 1.95
CA SER A 9 -4.53 -9.18 2.37
C SER A 9 -3.46 -10.09 1.79
N ALA A 10 -3.00 -11.06 2.57
CA ALA A 10 -1.87 -11.93 2.20
C ALA A 10 -2.09 -12.70 0.90
N ASN A 11 -3.35 -12.94 0.53
CA ASN A 11 -3.68 -13.65 -0.72
C ASN A 11 -3.34 -12.84 -1.98
N LEU A 12 -2.99 -11.56 -1.85
CA LEU A 12 -2.51 -10.74 -2.96
C LEU A 12 -0.98 -10.77 -3.11
N ALA A 13 -0.28 -11.37 -2.16
CA ALA A 13 1.18 -11.25 -2.09
C ALA A 13 1.90 -11.76 -3.34
N SER A 14 1.41 -12.84 -3.97
CA SER A 14 2.04 -13.42 -5.15
C SER A 14 1.78 -12.60 -6.42
N ASP A 15 0.69 -11.83 -6.46
CA ASP A 15 0.28 -11.08 -7.65
C ASP A 15 0.67 -9.61 -7.58
N LEU A 16 1.09 -9.13 -6.41
CA LEU A 16 1.34 -7.71 -6.17
C LEU A 16 2.83 -7.38 -6.30
N ASP A 17 3.16 -6.51 -7.24
CA ASP A 17 4.51 -5.93 -7.35
C ASP A 17 4.66 -4.83 -6.30
N ARG A 18 5.06 -5.21 -5.08
CA ARG A 18 5.14 -4.30 -3.94
C ARG A 18 6.20 -3.22 -4.13
N ALA A 19 7.36 -3.60 -4.62
CA ALA A 19 8.44 -2.63 -4.85
C ALA A 19 8.03 -1.59 -5.91
N GLY A 20 7.42 -2.03 -7.00
CA GLY A 20 6.93 -1.13 -8.05
C GLY A 20 5.81 -0.23 -7.55
N LEU A 21 4.90 -0.78 -6.74
CA LEU A 21 3.81 0.00 -6.15
C LEU A 21 4.35 1.11 -5.26
N MET A 22 5.29 0.77 -4.37
CA MET A 22 5.87 1.77 -3.45
C MET A 22 6.63 2.85 -4.20
N LYS A 23 7.34 2.48 -5.27
CA LYS A 23 8.05 3.45 -6.10
C LYS A 23 7.08 4.42 -6.77
N ARG A 24 5.99 3.90 -7.35
CA ARG A 24 4.99 4.73 -8.03
C ARG A 24 4.26 5.64 -7.05
N LEU A 25 3.96 5.16 -5.86
CA LEU A 25 3.32 5.98 -4.82
C LEU A 25 4.24 7.13 -4.39
N ALA A 26 5.53 6.86 -4.21
CA ALA A 26 6.49 7.89 -3.85
C ALA A 26 6.61 8.93 -4.96
N GLU A 27 6.69 8.49 -6.21
CA GLU A 27 6.75 9.40 -7.37
C GLU A 27 5.50 10.25 -7.47
N ALA A 28 4.32 9.67 -7.24
CA ALA A 28 3.06 10.40 -7.27
C ALA A 28 3.01 11.47 -6.19
N ALA A 29 3.47 11.16 -4.98
CA ALA A 29 3.52 12.12 -3.87
C ALA A 29 4.43 13.31 -4.20
N VAL A 30 5.61 13.04 -4.78
CA VAL A 30 6.54 14.08 -5.18
C VAL A 30 5.96 14.92 -6.32
N ALA A 31 5.26 14.30 -7.25
CA ALA A 31 4.67 14.98 -8.40
C ALA A 31 3.62 16.02 -8.01
N THR A 32 3.02 15.91 -6.82
CA THR A 32 2.07 16.93 -6.34
C THR A 32 2.75 18.28 -6.07
N GLY A 33 4.09 18.29 -5.91
CA GLY A 33 4.85 19.49 -5.57
C GLY A 33 4.77 19.89 -4.11
N ALA A 34 3.98 19.16 -3.30
CA ALA A 34 3.77 19.49 -1.88
C ALA A 34 4.83 18.88 -0.97
N PHE A 35 5.53 17.84 -1.44
CA PHE A 35 6.43 17.06 -0.58
C PHE A 35 7.80 16.88 -1.24
N PRO A 36 8.90 17.11 -0.47
CA PRO A 36 10.24 16.77 -0.96
C PRO A 36 10.45 15.26 -0.95
N LEU A 37 11.16 14.74 -1.94
CA LEU A 37 11.42 13.30 -2.06
C LEU A 37 12.02 12.71 -0.77
N ALA A 38 12.96 13.40 -0.15
CA ALA A 38 13.63 12.93 1.06
C ALA A 38 12.68 12.74 2.24
N GLY A 39 11.52 13.41 2.24
CA GLY A 39 10.54 13.31 3.31
C GLY A 39 9.49 12.23 3.10
N VAL A 40 9.39 11.67 1.90
CA VAL A 40 8.36 10.68 1.59
C VAL A 40 8.70 9.33 2.19
N ARG A 41 7.73 8.73 2.89
CA ARG A 41 7.86 7.40 3.48
C ARG A 41 6.73 6.52 2.98
N VAL A 42 7.06 5.43 2.30
CA VAL A 42 6.08 4.47 1.77
C VAL A 42 6.40 3.09 2.33
N ARG A 43 5.38 2.37 2.77
CA ARG A 43 5.55 1.00 3.26
C ARG A 43 4.31 0.16 2.99
N CYS A 44 4.54 -1.13 2.87
CA CYS A 44 3.49 -2.13 2.68
C CYS A 44 3.45 -3.06 3.88
N HIS A 45 2.24 -3.33 4.37
CA HIS A 45 1.99 -4.30 5.42
C HIS A 45 1.15 -5.45 4.86
N CYS A 46 1.72 -6.65 4.85
CA CYS A 46 1.00 -7.86 4.47
C CYS A 46 0.21 -8.36 5.68
N LEU A 47 -1.11 -8.42 5.55
CA LEU A 47 -1.99 -8.87 6.63
C LEU A 47 -2.29 -10.35 6.45
N GLU A 48 -1.89 -11.16 7.43
CA GLU A 48 -2.14 -12.60 7.44
C GLU A 48 -3.49 -12.95 8.07
N GLU A 49 -3.95 -12.13 9.00
CA GLU A 49 -5.19 -12.35 9.73
C GLU A 49 -6.20 -11.30 9.33
N TYR A 50 -7.23 -11.72 8.60
CA TYR A 50 -8.28 -10.82 8.13
C TYR A 50 -9.54 -11.63 7.81
N ARG A 51 -10.67 -10.94 7.80
CA ARG A 51 -11.92 -11.48 7.29
C ARG A 51 -12.58 -10.42 6.42
N ILE A 52 -13.01 -10.80 5.24
CA ILE A 52 -13.66 -9.91 4.28
C ILE A 52 -15.06 -10.42 4.01
N ALA A 53 -16.06 -9.62 4.33
CA ALA A 53 -17.45 -9.90 4.05
C ALA A 53 -17.87 -11.31 4.57
N ASP A 54 -18.22 -12.20 3.64
CA ASP A 54 -18.69 -13.56 3.96
C ASP A 54 -17.56 -14.55 4.29
N GLY A 55 -16.29 -14.09 4.19
CA GLY A 55 -15.14 -14.94 4.46
C GLY A 55 -14.69 -15.82 3.30
N HIS A 56 -15.22 -15.59 2.09
CA HIS A 56 -14.81 -16.39 0.93
C HIS A 56 -13.30 -16.26 0.71
N PRO A 57 -12.57 -17.39 0.46
CA PRO A 57 -11.10 -17.36 0.36
C PRO A 57 -10.55 -16.52 -0.79
N ASP A 58 -11.34 -16.24 -1.82
CA ASP A 58 -10.92 -15.42 -2.94
C ASP A 58 -11.08 -13.91 -2.69
N ASN A 59 -11.74 -13.54 -1.60
CA ASN A 59 -11.89 -12.13 -1.25
C ASN A 59 -10.52 -11.55 -0.89
N ALA A 60 -10.26 -10.36 -1.42
CA ALA A 60 -8.98 -9.68 -1.20
C ALA A 60 -9.23 -8.18 -1.04
N PHE A 61 -8.28 -7.50 -0.40
CA PHE A 61 -8.36 -6.05 -0.29
C PHE A 61 -6.99 -5.42 -0.26
N LEU A 62 -6.97 -4.14 -0.63
CA LEU A 62 -5.82 -3.27 -0.47
C LEU A 62 -6.34 -1.91 0.01
N HIS A 63 -5.70 -1.38 1.04
CA HIS A 63 -6.06 -0.10 1.63
C HIS A 63 -4.83 0.80 1.67
N LEU A 64 -4.96 2.03 1.17
CA LEU A 64 -3.92 3.04 1.24
C LEU A 64 -4.32 4.10 2.27
N HIS A 65 -3.45 4.30 3.25
CA HIS A 65 -3.61 5.35 4.25
C HIS A 65 -2.51 6.39 4.04
N VAL A 66 -2.90 7.64 3.92
CA VAL A 66 -1.98 8.78 3.77
C VAL A 66 -2.08 9.67 4.99
N ARG A 67 -0.93 9.92 5.64
CA ARG A 67 -0.86 10.82 6.80
C ARG A 67 0.14 11.93 6.58
#